data_3f01d630bcee89d682af88c93babb0bb
#
_entry.id   3f01d630bcee89d682af88c93babb0bb
#
_cell.length_a   1.000
_cell.length_b   1.000
_cell.length_c   1.000
_cell.angle_alpha   90.00
_cell.angle_beta   90.00
_cell.angle_gamma   90.00
#
_symmetry.space_group_name_H-M   'P 1'
#
loop_
_entity.id
_entity.type
_entity.pdbx_description
1 polymer ?
#
loop_
_entity_poly.entity_id
_entity_poly.type
_entity_poly.pdbx_seq_one_letter_code
_entity_poly.pdbx_strand_id
1 'polypeptide(L)'
;PVALQAQEFDASQGVTWQDMNDDAVDVVLDHIATVDARASAIETAAGLDDLNRAFIEPAAAALAEKINRDGLKLYQDIPYVVGTGGTAPSSLSDLSDVRRALNLNRAPLTGRVAVWDAEADAKLTQLPAVVNAEKAGSAEALREGSLGRVYGIDHYMSQGVWKHACGLTAAEAVKVSDAVSEGATKLSIDGTKLTGRLVRGDVLKIGGRSYVVTEDSAAAASNAIGGVSVYPALPALADNAEVTVVGGHTANLAFHPMAFAYVTRPLANPD
;
A
#
# COMPACT_ATOMS: atom_id res chain seq x y z
N PRO A 1 18.29 -8.38 -5.24
CA PRO A 1 19.42 -8.49 -6.20
C PRO A 1 19.47 -7.24 -7.07
N VAL A 2 20.63 -6.65 -7.18
CA VAL A 2 20.87 -5.54 -8.11
C VAL A 2 20.64 -6.06 -9.52
N ALA A 3 19.74 -5.40 -10.27
CA ALA A 3 19.43 -5.82 -11.63
C ALA A 3 20.67 -5.65 -12.52
N LEU A 4 21.17 -6.74 -13.09
CA LEU A 4 22.22 -6.70 -14.10
C LEU A 4 21.74 -5.88 -15.30
N GLN A 5 22.54 -4.94 -15.75
CA GLN A 5 22.26 -4.10 -16.91
C GLN A 5 23.02 -4.64 -18.14
N ALA A 6 22.30 -4.76 -19.25
CA ALA A 6 22.95 -5.06 -20.52
C ALA A 6 23.84 -3.87 -20.92
N GLN A 7 25.10 -4.13 -21.19
CA GLN A 7 26.07 -3.13 -21.66
C GLN A 7 26.44 -3.43 -23.10
N GLU A 8 26.63 -2.39 -23.90
CA GLU A 8 27.17 -2.55 -25.23
C GLU A 8 28.65 -2.94 -25.13
N PHE A 9 29.06 -3.94 -25.90
CA PHE A 9 30.43 -4.40 -25.95
C PHE A 9 31.30 -3.42 -26.77
N ASP A 10 32.26 -2.79 -26.10
CA ASP A 10 33.29 -2.00 -26.77
C ASP A 10 34.61 -2.81 -26.87
N ALA A 11 34.96 -3.15 -28.08
CA ALA A 11 36.16 -3.93 -28.34
C ALA A 11 37.47 -3.24 -27.90
N SER A 12 37.44 -1.91 -27.69
CA SER A 12 38.61 -1.15 -27.23
C SER A 12 38.80 -1.19 -25.71
N GLN A 13 37.71 -1.39 -24.96
CA GLN A 13 37.69 -1.37 -23.49
C GLN A 13 37.66 -2.78 -22.89
N GLY A 14 37.34 -3.79 -23.68
CA GLY A 14 37.16 -5.16 -23.20
C GLY A 14 35.90 -5.39 -22.41
N VAL A 15 35.83 -6.48 -21.66
CA VAL A 15 34.64 -6.84 -20.85
C VAL A 15 34.67 -6.12 -19.51
N THR A 16 33.69 -5.30 -19.25
CA THR A 16 33.47 -4.68 -17.93
C THR A 16 32.63 -5.62 -17.06
N TRP A 17 33.20 -6.14 -15.99
CA TRP A 17 32.49 -7.01 -15.05
C TRP A 17 31.55 -6.19 -14.15
N GLN A 18 30.32 -6.66 -13.99
CA GLN A 18 29.39 -6.12 -13.01
C GLN A 18 29.45 -6.99 -11.76
N ASP A 19 29.60 -6.37 -10.60
CA ASP A 19 29.52 -7.08 -9.32
C ASP A 19 28.08 -7.52 -9.06
N MET A 20 27.89 -8.82 -8.81
CA MET A 20 26.67 -9.39 -8.31
C MET A 20 26.65 -9.23 -6.78
N ASN A 21 26.11 -8.12 -6.31
CA ASN A 21 25.94 -7.89 -4.89
C ASN A 21 24.55 -8.36 -4.48
N ASP A 22 24.48 -9.40 -3.67
CA ASP A 22 23.22 -9.84 -3.06
C ASP A 22 23.01 -9.05 -1.75
N ASP A 23 22.18 -8.01 -1.84
CA ASP A 23 21.72 -7.32 -0.63
C ASP A 23 20.72 -8.21 0.10
N ALA A 24 21.03 -8.55 1.34
CA ALA A 24 20.13 -9.26 2.23
C ALA A 24 19.30 -8.26 3.05
N VAL A 25 18.01 -8.48 3.12
CA VAL A 25 17.11 -7.73 4.00
C VAL A 25 16.66 -8.65 5.11
N ASP A 26 16.93 -8.27 6.35
CA ASP A 26 16.48 -9.02 7.52
C ASP A 26 14.98 -8.82 7.73
N VAL A 27 14.24 -9.92 7.81
CA VAL A 27 12.82 -9.92 8.19
C VAL A 27 12.71 -10.38 9.63
N VAL A 28 12.33 -9.46 10.52
CA VAL A 28 12.17 -9.74 11.95
C VAL A 28 10.78 -10.32 12.20
N LEU A 29 10.74 -11.47 12.90
CA LEU A 29 9.49 -12.12 13.34
C LEU A 29 9.14 -11.59 14.75
N ASP A 30 8.45 -10.46 14.80
CA ASP A 30 8.08 -9.75 16.03
C ASP A 30 6.57 -9.75 16.30
N HIS A 31 5.76 -10.27 15.39
CA HIS A 31 4.31 -10.29 15.52
C HIS A 31 3.82 -11.70 15.87
N ILE A 32 3.18 -11.84 17.02
CA ILE A 32 2.48 -13.06 17.43
C ILE A 32 0.99 -12.78 17.40
N ALA A 33 0.26 -13.56 16.59
CA ALA A 33 -1.20 -13.50 16.53
C ALA A 33 -1.79 -14.74 17.21
N THR A 34 -2.67 -14.53 18.18
CA THR A 34 -3.41 -15.61 18.89
C THR A 34 -4.89 -15.34 18.81
N VAL A 35 -5.68 -16.41 18.84
CA VAL A 35 -7.11 -16.34 19.09
C VAL A 35 -7.39 -17.23 20.29
N ASP A 36 -7.76 -16.61 21.40
CA ASP A 36 -8.00 -17.28 22.66
C ASP A 36 -9.50 -17.39 22.90
N ALA A 37 -10.02 -18.62 23.02
CA ALA A 37 -11.42 -18.91 23.36
C ALA A 37 -11.48 -19.71 24.65
N ARG A 38 -12.49 -19.43 25.48
CA ARG A 38 -12.80 -20.23 26.66
C ARG A 38 -14.05 -21.03 26.42
N ALA A 39 -13.95 -22.36 26.47
CA ALA A 39 -15.11 -23.24 26.43
C ALA A 39 -15.50 -23.65 27.87
N SER A 40 -16.78 -23.63 28.18
CA SER A 40 -17.29 -24.17 29.45
C SER A 40 -17.27 -25.70 29.43
N ALA A 41 -17.32 -26.30 30.63
CA ALA A 41 -17.38 -27.76 30.76
C ALA A 41 -18.62 -28.38 30.07
N ILE A 42 -19.70 -27.63 29.92
CA ILE A 42 -20.92 -28.05 29.25
C ILE A 42 -20.71 -28.06 27.73
N GLU A 43 -20.05 -27.05 27.18
CA GLU A 43 -19.70 -26.97 25.76
C GLU A 43 -18.68 -28.03 25.35
N THR A 44 -17.76 -28.34 26.25
CA THR A 44 -16.75 -29.42 26.00
C THR A 44 -17.40 -30.81 25.96
N ALA A 45 -18.55 -31.00 26.66
CA ALA A 45 -19.30 -32.24 26.66
C ALA A 45 -20.18 -32.46 25.40
N ALA A 46 -20.38 -31.42 24.59
CA ALA A 46 -21.24 -31.47 23.40
C ALA A 46 -20.66 -32.22 22.20
N GLY A 47 -19.39 -32.56 22.20
CA GLY A 47 -18.73 -33.35 21.17
C GLY A 47 -17.69 -32.56 20.37
N LEU A 48 -16.67 -33.30 19.85
CA LEU A 48 -15.52 -32.72 19.15
C LEU A 48 -15.89 -32.03 17.81
N ASP A 49 -16.91 -32.55 17.10
CA ASP A 49 -17.32 -31.97 15.81
C ASP A 49 -18.00 -30.61 15.98
N ASP A 50 -18.81 -30.45 17.01
CA ASP A 50 -19.46 -29.19 17.34
C ASP A 50 -18.44 -28.13 17.83
N LEU A 51 -17.40 -28.57 18.55
CA LEU A 51 -16.30 -27.69 19.01
C LEU A 51 -15.46 -27.20 17.82
N ASN A 52 -15.18 -28.08 16.88
CA ASN A 52 -14.42 -27.73 15.68
C ASN A 52 -15.14 -26.64 14.87
N ARG A 53 -16.42 -26.84 14.61
CA ARG A 53 -17.24 -25.89 13.83
C ARG A 53 -17.52 -24.60 14.57
N ALA A 54 -17.70 -24.65 15.90
CA ALA A 54 -18.05 -23.47 16.70
C ALA A 54 -16.83 -22.58 17.03
N PHE A 55 -15.62 -23.16 17.15
CA PHE A 55 -14.46 -22.42 17.62
C PHE A 55 -13.26 -22.47 16.68
N ILE A 56 -12.89 -23.63 16.15
CA ILE A 56 -11.65 -23.77 15.38
C ILE A 56 -11.78 -23.11 13.99
N GLU A 57 -12.87 -23.35 13.26
CA GLU A 57 -13.08 -22.74 11.95
C GLU A 57 -13.16 -21.21 12.02
N PRO A 58 -13.95 -20.57 12.93
CA PRO A 58 -13.95 -19.14 13.08
C PRO A 58 -12.62 -18.56 13.55
N ALA A 59 -11.88 -19.27 14.42
CA ALA A 59 -10.56 -18.85 14.87
C ALA A 59 -9.55 -18.84 13.72
N ALA A 60 -9.56 -19.86 12.88
CA ALA A 60 -8.69 -19.91 11.69
C ALA A 60 -9.03 -18.77 10.69
N ALA A 61 -10.33 -18.52 10.48
CA ALA A 61 -10.77 -17.40 9.64
C ALA A 61 -10.32 -16.04 10.21
N ALA A 62 -10.44 -15.83 11.52
CA ALA A 62 -10.00 -14.61 12.18
C ALA A 62 -8.48 -14.39 12.07
N LEU A 63 -7.67 -15.45 12.19
CA LEU A 63 -6.22 -15.38 11.99
C LEU A 63 -5.88 -15.05 10.52
N ALA A 64 -6.55 -15.67 9.57
CA ALA A 64 -6.36 -15.39 8.15
C ALA A 64 -6.72 -13.92 7.82
N GLU A 65 -7.83 -13.42 8.37
CA GLU A 65 -8.22 -12.02 8.20
C GLU A 65 -7.19 -11.06 8.82
N LYS A 66 -6.69 -11.38 10.00
CA LYS A 66 -5.63 -10.59 10.66
C LYS A 66 -4.37 -10.50 9.79
N ILE A 67 -3.91 -11.63 9.26
CA ILE A 67 -2.74 -11.68 8.37
C ILE A 67 -2.98 -10.83 7.11
N ASN A 68 -4.16 -10.97 6.50
CA ASN A 68 -4.53 -10.17 5.32
C ASN A 68 -4.53 -8.67 5.63
N ARG A 69 -5.10 -8.26 6.76
CA ARG A 69 -5.12 -6.86 7.19
C ARG A 69 -3.74 -6.32 7.51
N ASP A 70 -2.86 -7.11 8.13
CA ASP A 70 -1.49 -6.72 8.43
C ASP A 70 -0.68 -6.56 7.14
N GLY A 71 -0.87 -7.45 6.16
CA GLY A 71 -0.29 -7.30 4.82
C GLY A 71 -0.77 -6.02 4.10
N LEU A 72 -2.07 -5.76 4.11
CA LEU A 72 -2.63 -4.56 3.51
C LEU A 72 -2.21 -3.27 4.24
N LYS A 73 -1.83 -3.33 5.52
CA LYS A 73 -1.32 -2.19 6.28
C LYS A 73 0.02 -1.66 5.75
N LEU A 74 0.77 -2.47 5.01
CA LEU A 74 2.05 -2.05 4.40
C LEU A 74 1.89 -0.92 3.37
N TYR A 75 0.66 -0.51 3.02
CA TYR A 75 0.42 0.71 2.23
C TYR A 75 1.13 1.94 2.83
N GLN A 76 1.34 1.95 4.15
CA GLN A 76 1.98 3.05 4.87
C GLN A 76 3.45 3.29 4.47
N ASP A 77 4.06 2.33 3.79
CA ASP A 77 5.45 2.42 3.35
C ASP A 77 5.57 2.66 1.83
N ILE A 78 4.43 2.78 1.12
CA ILE A 78 4.38 2.92 -0.33
C ILE A 78 4.18 4.40 -0.71
N PRO A 79 5.17 5.04 -1.37
CA PRO A 79 5.09 6.44 -1.73
C PRO A 79 4.23 6.71 -2.98
N TYR A 80 3.95 5.69 -3.79
CA TYR A 80 3.28 5.86 -5.08
C TYR A 80 1.76 5.91 -4.92
N VAL A 81 1.17 7.04 -5.25
CA VAL A 81 -0.28 7.26 -5.16
C VAL A 81 -0.85 7.64 -6.52
N VAL A 82 -1.94 6.99 -6.89
CA VAL A 82 -2.74 7.27 -8.08
C VAL A 82 -4.12 7.75 -7.66
N GLY A 83 -4.65 8.74 -8.36
CA GLY A 83 -5.96 9.30 -8.06
C GLY A 83 -5.93 10.42 -7.02
N THR A 84 -7.11 10.76 -6.53
CA THR A 84 -7.34 11.83 -5.54
C THR A 84 -7.83 11.22 -4.24
N GLY A 85 -7.19 11.58 -3.12
CA GLY A 85 -7.63 11.15 -1.79
C GLY A 85 -9.11 11.46 -1.54
N GLY A 86 -9.82 10.51 -0.93
CA GLY A 86 -11.25 10.63 -0.65
C GLY A 86 -12.19 10.38 -1.83
N THR A 87 -11.68 10.10 -3.03
CA THR A 87 -12.48 9.76 -4.20
C THR A 87 -12.24 8.30 -4.59
N ALA A 88 -13.29 7.48 -4.55
CA ALA A 88 -13.18 6.10 -5.01
C ALA A 88 -13.09 6.04 -6.55
N PRO A 89 -12.28 5.15 -7.12
CA PRO A 89 -12.15 4.97 -8.55
C PRO A 89 -13.51 4.60 -9.15
N SER A 90 -13.85 5.20 -10.29
CA SER A 90 -15.16 5.06 -10.91
C SER A 90 -15.11 5.01 -12.44
N SER A 91 -13.92 4.87 -13.01
CA SER A 91 -13.73 4.88 -14.46
C SER A 91 -12.62 3.92 -14.91
N LEU A 92 -12.66 3.55 -16.20
CA LEU A 92 -11.59 2.78 -16.81
C LEU A 92 -10.27 3.57 -16.91
N SER A 93 -10.33 4.91 -16.91
CA SER A 93 -9.13 5.73 -16.86
C SER A 93 -8.37 5.55 -15.54
N ASP A 94 -9.09 5.39 -14.43
CA ASP A 94 -8.47 5.14 -13.11
C ASP A 94 -7.67 3.84 -13.13
N LEU A 95 -8.23 2.76 -13.72
CA LEU A 95 -7.53 1.49 -13.90
C LEU A 95 -6.32 1.61 -14.85
N SER A 96 -6.46 2.41 -15.93
CA SER A 96 -5.36 2.70 -16.84
C SER A 96 -4.23 3.47 -16.15
N ASP A 97 -4.56 4.40 -15.27
CA ASP A 97 -3.59 5.18 -14.49
C ASP A 97 -2.84 4.30 -13.47
N VAL A 98 -3.52 3.35 -12.84
CA VAL A 98 -2.87 2.33 -12.00
C VAL A 98 -1.86 1.51 -12.82
N ARG A 99 -2.28 1.04 -14.01
CA ARG A 99 -1.37 0.33 -14.91
C ARG A 99 -0.18 1.18 -15.33
N ARG A 100 -0.42 2.47 -15.65
CA ARG A 100 0.62 3.43 -16.01
C ARG A 100 1.62 3.60 -14.87
N ALA A 101 1.15 3.75 -13.63
CA ALA A 101 2.03 3.87 -12.47
C ALA A 101 2.90 2.63 -12.27
N LEU A 102 2.34 1.42 -12.38
CA LEU A 102 3.11 0.17 -12.31
C LEU A 102 4.16 0.07 -13.43
N ASN A 103 3.84 0.54 -14.64
CA ASN A 103 4.78 0.54 -15.77
C ASN A 103 5.92 1.54 -15.55
N LEU A 104 5.62 2.75 -15.07
CA LEU A 104 6.64 3.77 -14.77
C LEU A 104 7.62 3.28 -13.69
N ASN A 105 7.13 2.51 -12.73
CA ASN A 105 7.95 1.91 -11.66
C ASN A 105 8.55 0.56 -12.06
N ARG A 106 8.49 0.17 -13.35
CA ARG A 106 9.09 -1.04 -13.90
C ARG A 106 8.65 -2.34 -13.22
N ALA A 107 7.44 -2.38 -12.65
CA ALA A 107 6.88 -3.62 -12.13
C ALA A 107 6.74 -4.65 -13.26
N PRO A 108 7.00 -5.95 -13.02
CA PRO A 108 6.80 -7.00 -14.02
C PRO A 108 5.39 -6.96 -14.62
N LEU A 109 5.27 -7.28 -15.91
CA LEU A 109 3.97 -7.17 -16.63
C LEU A 109 2.98 -8.30 -16.29
N THR A 110 3.50 -9.42 -15.82
CA THR A 110 2.70 -10.62 -15.48
C THR A 110 2.46 -10.71 -13.98
N GLY A 111 1.32 -11.26 -13.56
CA GLY A 111 1.03 -11.51 -12.15
C GLY A 111 0.71 -10.25 -11.34
N ARG A 112 0.32 -9.16 -11.98
CA ARG A 112 -0.11 -7.93 -11.27
C ARG A 112 -1.47 -8.14 -10.64
N VAL A 113 -1.62 -7.67 -9.44
CA VAL A 113 -2.83 -7.79 -8.62
C VAL A 113 -3.27 -6.41 -8.15
N ALA A 114 -4.56 -6.19 -8.09
CA ALA A 114 -5.16 -5.03 -7.43
C ALA A 114 -6.21 -5.48 -6.42
N VAL A 115 -6.17 -4.88 -5.22
CA VAL A 115 -7.10 -5.16 -4.13
C VAL A 115 -7.90 -3.90 -3.83
N TRP A 116 -9.21 -4.02 -3.92
CA TRP A 116 -10.16 -2.92 -3.78
C TRP A 116 -10.98 -3.05 -2.50
N ASP A 117 -11.39 -1.93 -1.94
CA ASP A 117 -12.43 -1.88 -0.93
C ASP A 117 -13.83 -2.04 -1.57
N ALA A 118 -14.81 -2.28 -0.74
CA ALA A 118 -16.19 -2.53 -1.21
C ALA A 118 -16.80 -1.35 -1.99
N GLU A 119 -16.41 -0.11 -1.70
CA GLU A 119 -16.95 1.06 -2.42
C GLU A 119 -16.33 1.18 -3.82
N ALA A 120 -15.02 1.00 -3.92
CA ALA A 120 -14.33 1.00 -5.21
C ALA A 120 -14.79 -0.16 -6.09
N ASP A 121 -14.89 -1.35 -5.52
CA ASP A 121 -15.35 -2.55 -6.23
C ASP A 121 -16.78 -2.36 -6.77
N ALA A 122 -17.69 -1.85 -5.94
CA ALA A 122 -19.08 -1.59 -6.35
C ALA A 122 -19.17 -0.57 -7.51
N LYS A 123 -18.32 0.46 -7.55
CA LYS A 123 -18.29 1.44 -8.64
C LYS A 123 -17.68 0.88 -9.91
N LEU A 124 -16.61 0.11 -9.78
CA LEU A 124 -15.90 -0.49 -10.92
C LEU A 124 -16.71 -1.60 -11.59
N THR A 125 -17.40 -2.44 -10.80
CA THR A 125 -18.26 -3.50 -11.34
C THR A 125 -19.50 -2.97 -12.06
N GLN A 126 -19.93 -1.73 -11.79
CA GLN A 126 -21.05 -1.08 -12.50
C GLN A 126 -20.66 -0.46 -13.84
N LEU A 127 -19.37 -0.43 -14.19
CA LEU A 127 -18.94 0.17 -15.46
C LEU A 127 -19.54 -0.57 -16.66
N PRO A 128 -20.13 0.15 -17.64
CA PRO A 128 -20.74 -0.49 -18.82
C PRO A 128 -19.78 -1.38 -19.61
N ALA A 129 -18.48 -1.09 -19.56
CA ALA A 129 -17.46 -1.90 -20.22
C ALA A 129 -17.20 -3.24 -19.50
N VAL A 130 -17.56 -3.34 -18.23
CA VAL A 130 -17.40 -4.54 -17.40
C VAL A 130 -18.69 -5.35 -17.38
N VAL A 131 -19.84 -4.67 -17.22
CA VAL A 131 -21.15 -5.32 -17.11
C VAL A 131 -21.62 -5.92 -18.43
N ASN A 132 -21.38 -5.24 -19.57
CA ASN A 132 -21.84 -5.69 -20.86
C ASN A 132 -20.99 -6.87 -21.37
N ALA A 133 -21.54 -8.07 -21.37
CA ALA A 133 -20.84 -9.29 -21.80
C ALA A 133 -20.23 -9.20 -23.21
N GLU A 134 -20.86 -8.45 -24.11
CA GLU A 134 -20.35 -8.18 -25.46
C GLU A 134 -19.04 -7.37 -25.48
N LYS A 135 -18.82 -6.53 -24.48
CA LYS A 135 -17.61 -5.69 -24.33
C LYS A 135 -16.56 -6.33 -23.44
N ALA A 136 -17.01 -6.98 -22.37
CA ALA A 136 -16.15 -7.68 -21.41
C ALA A 136 -15.70 -9.07 -21.88
N GLY A 137 -16.42 -9.65 -22.84
CA GLY A 137 -16.16 -11.02 -23.31
C GLY A 137 -16.70 -12.12 -22.40
N SER A 138 -17.27 -11.79 -21.23
CA SER A 138 -17.90 -12.73 -20.31
C SER A 138 -19.04 -12.07 -19.53
N ALA A 139 -19.95 -12.86 -18.99
CA ALA A 139 -21.03 -12.41 -18.09
C ALA A 139 -20.67 -12.58 -16.60
N GLU A 140 -19.43 -12.86 -16.28
CA GLU A 140 -18.96 -13.20 -14.94
C GLU A 140 -19.11 -12.03 -13.97
N ALA A 141 -18.81 -10.82 -14.42
CA ALA A 141 -18.98 -9.60 -13.61
C ALA A 141 -20.44 -9.40 -13.18
N LEU A 142 -21.40 -9.70 -14.05
CA LEU A 142 -22.83 -9.58 -13.73
C LEU A 142 -23.34 -10.72 -12.83
N ARG A 143 -22.76 -11.91 -12.94
CA ARG A 143 -23.20 -13.09 -12.22
C ARG A 143 -22.59 -13.20 -10.83
N GLU A 144 -21.28 -12.86 -10.70
CA GLU A 144 -20.48 -13.12 -9.52
C GLU A 144 -19.95 -11.81 -8.87
N GLY A 145 -20.20 -10.65 -9.49
CA GLY A 145 -19.67 -9.37 -9.01
C GLY A 145 -18.15 -9.27 -9.14
N SER A 146 -17.53 -10.12 -9.96
CA SER A 146 -16.08 -10.14 -10.12
C SER A 146 -15.64 -9.27 -11.30
N LEU A 147 -14.69 -8.36 -11.07
CA LEU A 147 -14.04 -7.59 -12.14
C LEU A 147 -13.18 -8.46 -13.05
N GLY A 148 -12.69 -9.62 -12.53
CA GLY A 148 -11.78 -10.49 -13.25
C GLY A 148 -10.46 -9.79 -13.62
N ARG A 149 -9.96 -10.04 -14.83
CA ARG A 149 -8.72 -9.47 -15.34
C ARG A 149 -8.95 -8.34 -16.31
N VAL A 150 -8.63 -7.11 -15.89
CA VAL A 150 -8.75 -5.91 -16.71
C VAL A 150 -7.38 -5.24 -16.85
N TYR A 151 -7.01 -4.80 -18.05
CA TYR A 151 -5.71 -4.19 -18.35
C TYR A 151 -4.48 -4.99 -17.91
N GLY A 152 -4.60 -6.33 -17.83
CA GLY A 152 -3.50 -7.21 -17.43
C GLY A 152 -3.23 -7.23 -15.90
N ILE A 153 -4.17 -6.76 -15.12
CA ILE A 153 -4.17 -6.77 -13.66
C ILE A 153 -5.34 -7.64 -13.20
N ASP A 154 -5.11 -8.53 -12.25
CA ASP A 154 -6.14 -9.35 -11.62
C ASP A 154 -6.74 -8.57 -10.45
N HIS A 155 -8.06 -8.38 -10.45
CA HIS A 155 -8.76 -7.52 -9.50
C HIS A 155 -9.48 -8.36 -8.45
N TYR A 156 -9.27 -8.02 -7.18
CA TYR A 156 -9.90 -8.68 -6.03
C TYR A 156 -10.52 -7.65 -5.10
N MET A 157 -11.60 -8.02 -4.43
CA MET A 157 -12.19 -7.24 -3.35
C MET A 157 -11.72 -7.79 -2.00
N SER A 158 -11.42 -6.91 -1.05
CA SER A 158 -11.13 -7.28 0.33
C SER A 158 -11.79 -6.32 1.31
N GLN A 159 -12.44 -6.88 2.33
CA GLN A 159 -12.98 -6.10 3.44
C GLN A 159 -11.89 -5.61 4.40
N GLY A 160 -10.68 -6.14 4.29
CA GLY A 160 -9.53 -5.79 5.11
C GLY A 160 -8.79 -4.52 4.67
N VAL A 161 -9.22 -3.84 3.59
CA VAL A 161 -8.59 -2.61 3.10
C VAL A 161 -8.70 -1.50 4.14
N TRP A 162 -7.56 -0.84 4.40
CA TRP A 162 -7.48 0.21 5.42
C TRP A 162 -7.99 1.55 4.92
N LYS A 163 -8.69 2.25 5.81
CA LYS A 163 -9.00 3.68 5.65
C LYS A 163 -7.94 4.48 6.39
N HIS A 164 -7.13 5.20 5.65
CA HIS A 164 -6.12 6.09 6.19
C HIS A 164 -6.75 7.41 6.61
N ALA A 165 -6.54 7.81 7.85
CA ALA A 165 -6.93 9.11 8.34
C ALA A 165 -5.70 10.02 8.33
N CYS A 166 -5.73 11.07 7.53
CA CYS A 166 -4.67 12.08 7.54
C CYS A 166 -4.55 12.70 8.93
N GLY A 167 -3.35 12.84 9.43
CA GLY A 167 -3.11 13.37 10.77
C GLY A 167 -3.23 14.89 10.86
N LEU A 168 -3.23 15.60 9.73
CA LEU A 168 -3.52 17.04 9.69
C LEU A 168 -5.02 17.29 9.76
N THR A 169 -5.43 18.18 10.67
CA THR A 169 -6.83 18.59 10.81
C THR A 169 -7.16 19.80 9.94
N ALA A 170 -6.17 20.62 9.63
CA ALA A 170 -6.24 21.68 8.62
C ALA A 170 -4.86 21.90 8.00
N ALA A 171 -4.83 22.17 6.70
CA ALA A 171 -3.62 22.45 5.95
C ALA A 171 -3.97 23.32 4.73
N GLU A 172 -3.53 24.58 4.72
CA GLU A 172 -3.67 25.49 3.59
C GLU A 172 -2.31 26.04 3.19
N ALA A 173 -2.07 26.16 1.89
CA ALA A 173 -0.84 26.72 1.32
C ALA A 173 0.45 26.12 1.93
N VAL A 174 0.49 24.80 2.05
CA VAL A 174 1.63 24.08 2.64
C VAL A 174 2.84 24.18 1.71
N LYS A 175 3.99 24.48 2.29
CA LYS A 175 5.26 24.67 1.59
C LYS A 175 6.40 24.03 2.38
N VAL A 176 7.52 23.86 1.72
CA VAL A 176 8.78 23.51 2.38
C VAL A 176 9.33 24.76 3.09
N SER A 177 9.60 24.65 4.39
CA SER A 177 10.06 25.81 5.21
C SER A 177 11.49 26.24 4.93
N ASP A 178 12.35 25.30 4.51
CA ASP A 178 13.77 25.53 4.28
C ASP A 178 14.23 24.74 3.06
N ALA A 179 15.24 25.23 2.36
CA ALA A 179 15.84 24.51 1.24
C ALA A 179 16.37 23.14 1.68
N VAL A 180 16.05 22.10 0.91
CA VAL A 180 16.42 20.70 1.20
C VAL A 180 17.49 20.24 0.22
N SER A 181 18.56 19.64 0.75
CA SER A 181 19.63 19.06 -0.07
C SER A 181 19.19 17.74 -0.72
N GLU A 182 19.78 17.42 -1.87
CA GLU A 182 19.57 16.14 -2.53
C GLU A 182 20.00 14.97 -1.62
N GLY A 183 19.17 13.92 -1.59
CA GLY A 183 19.39 12.74 -0.75
C GLY A 183 18.86 12.85 0.67
N ALA A 184 18.31 14.00 1.07
CA ALA A 184 17.72 14.16 2.40
C ALA A 184 16.48 13.27 2.56
N THR A 185 16.29 12.73 3.78
CA THR A 185 15.12 11.93 4.19
C THR A 185 14.23 12.67 5.18
N LYS A 186 14.55 13.92 5.48
CA LYS A 186 13.78 14.79 6.37
C LYS A 186 13.56 16.15 5.72
N LEU A 187 12.36 16.71 5.95
CA LEU A 187 12.04 18.08 5.57
C LEU A 187 11.23 18.76 6.66
N SER A 188 11.19 20.07 6.62
CA SER A 188 10.28 20.87 7.42
C SER A 188 9.26 21.52 6.51
N ILE A 189 8.03 21.62 6.98
CA ILE A 189 6.93 22.24 6.23
C ILE A 189 6.28 23.34 7.07
N ASP A 190 5.78 24.35 6.40
CA ASP A 190 4.94 25.40 6.97
C ASP A 190 3.69 25.65 6.11
N GLY A 191 2.74 26.40 6.62
CA GLY A 191 1.52 26.69 5.90
C GLY A 191 0.68 27.78 6.57
N THR A 192 -0.39 28.21 5.94
CA THR A 192 -1.24 29.30 6.48
C THR A 192 -2.12 28.83 7.63
N LYS A 193 -2.62 27.59 7.61
CA LYS A 193 -3.47 27.00 8.66
C LYS A 193 -3.07 25.55 8.88
N LEU A 194 -1.82 25.36 9.29
CA LEU A 194 -1.30 24.02 9.52
C LEU A 194 -1.57 23.62 10.96
N THR A 195 -2.47 22.65 11.16
CA THR A 195 -2.82 22.12 12.48
C THR A 195 -2.91 20.60 12.47
N GLY A 196 -2.61 19.97 13.61
CA GLY A 196 -2.50 18.52 13.73
C GLY A 196 -1.04 18.08 13.67
N ARG A 197 -0.80 16.87 13.20
CA ARG A 197 0.53 16.29 12.97
C ARG A 197 0.48 15.40 11.74
N LEU A 198 1.59 15.18 11.09
CA LEU A 198 1.68 14.14 10.08
C LEU A 198 1.85 12.79 10.77
N VAL A 199 1.13 11.78 10.28
CA VAL A 199 1.23 10.41 10.79
C VAL A 199 1.86 9.50 9.74
N ARG A 200 2.43 8.38 10.19
CA ARG A 200 2.98 7.38 9.27
C ARG A 200 1.95 6.95 8.25
N GLY A 201 2.33 6.98 6.97
CA GLY A 201 1.43 6.68 5.86
C GLY A 201 0.77 7.91 5.22
N ASP A 202 0.88 9.11 5.82
CA ASP A 202 0.49 10.34 5.14
C ASP A 202 1.35 10.53 3.88
N VAL A 203 0.74 11.00 2.80
CA VAL A 203 1.44 11.20 1.53
C VAL A 203 1.55 12.69 1.20
N LEU A 204 2.77 13.10 0.89
CA LEU A 204 3.11 14.45 0.44
C LEU A 204 3.45 14.41 -1.05
N LYS A 205 2.87 15.31 -1.84
CA LYS A 205 3.23 15.50 -3.25
C LYS A 205 4.04 16.80 -3.39
N ILE A 206 5.25 16.68 -3.92
CA ILE A 206 6.19 17.80 -4.09
C ILE A 206 6.80 17.69 -5.49
N GLY A 207 6.67 18.74 -6.29
CA GLY A 207 7.24 18.76 -7.65
C GLY A 207 6.74 17.61 -8.56
N GLY A 208 5.50 17.15 -8.36
CA GLY A 208 4.89 16.05 -9.14
C GLY A 208 5.32 14.65 -8.69
N ARG A 209 6.14 14.52 -7.65
CA ARG A 209 6.51 13.24 -7.02
C ARG A 209 5.78 13.07 -5.69
N SER A 210 5.52 11.83 -5.32
CA SER A 210 4.88 11.49 -4.04
C SER A 210 5.92 10.92 -3.07
N TYR A 211 5.77 11.29 -1.80
CA TYR A 211 6.61 10.86 -0.68
C TYR A 211 5.70 10.41 0.45
N VAL A 212 6.03 9.32 1.10
CA VAL A 212 5.28 8.83 2.27
C VAL A 212 6.01 9.24 3.55
N VAL A 213 5.24 9.61 4.54
CA VAL A 213 5.74 9.89 5.90
C VAL A 213 6.01 8.57 6.60
N THR A 214 7.24 8.36 7.05
CA THR A 214 7.68 7.08 7.65
C THR A 214 7.47 7.01 9.14
N GLU A 215 7.42 8.15 9.82
CA GLU A 215 7.25 8.26 11.26
C GLU A 215 6.29 9.39 11.61
N ASP A 216 5.59 9.25 12.72
CA ASP A 216 4.72 10.32 13.22
C ASP A 216 5.55 11.58 13.53
N SER A 217 5.15 12.71 13.00
CA SER A 217 5.80 14.00 13.28
C SER A 217 5.40 14.57 14.64
N ALA A 218 6.12 15.57 15.09
CA ALA A 218 5.63 16.45 16.14
C ALA A 218 4.34 17.15 15.69
N ALA A 219 3.53 17.63 16.64
CA ALA A 219 2.38 18.46 16.35
C ALA A 219 2.80 19.81 15.75
N ALA A 220 1.98 20.35 14.87
CA ALA A 220 2.21 21.67 14.28
C ALA A 220 2.31 22.74 15.37
N ALA A 221 3.37 23.53 15.34
CA ALA A 221 3.59 24.67 16.18
C ALA A 221 3.78 25.92 15.31
N SER A 222 3.03 26.97 15.59
CA SER A 222 3.08 28.23 14.79
C SER A 222 2.91 28.00 13.28
N ASN A 223 2.01 27.11 12.90
CA ASN A 223 1.74 26.68 11.52
C ASN A 223 2.94 26.02 10.80
N ALA A 224 3.87 25.43 11.55
CA ALA A 224 5.00 24.70 10.99
C ALA A 224 5.18 23.31 11.65
N ILE A 225 5.73 22.37 10.91
CA ILE A 225 6.12 21.03 11.38
C ILE A 225 7.57 20.81 10.94
N GLY A 226 8.47 20.65 11.91
CA GLY A 226 9.88 20.41 11.65
C GLY A 226 10.24 18.94 11.61
N GLY A 227 11.22 18.57 10.80
CA GLY A 227 11.86 17.25 10.84
C GLY A 227 10.99 16.08 10.43
N VAL A 228 10.07 16.27 9.49
CA VAL A 228 9.22 15.19 8.95
C VAL A 228 10.07 14.18 8.20
N SER A 229 10.07 12.93 8.65
CA SER A 229 10.77 11.81 7.99
C SER A 229 9.95 11.30 6.81
N VAL A 230 10.58 11.21 5.62
CA VAL A 230 9.91 10.81 4.38
C VAL A 230 10.70 9.80 3.58
N TYR A 231 9.98 9.02 2.77
CA TYR A 231 10.54 8.07 1.79
C TYR A 231 9.82 8.26 0.43
N PRO A 232 10.52 8.17 -0.70
CA PRO A 232 11.97 8.03 -0.87
C PRO A 232 12.74 9.31 -0.53
N ALA A 233 14.07 9.25 -0.63
CA ALA A 233 14.93 10.41 -0.43
C ALA A 233 14.54 11.56 -1.38
N LEU A 234 14.62 12.77 -0.87
CA LEU A 234 14.21 13.99 -1.57
C LEU A 234 15.27 14.41 -2.60
N PRO A 235 14.87 14.97 -3.73
CA PRO A 235 15.79 15.74 -4.57
C PRO A 235 16.11 17.08 -3.89
N ALA A 236 17.03 17.82 -4.45
CA ALA A 236 17.22 19.21 -4.02
C ALA A 236 15.91 20.00 -4.20
N LEU A 237 15.40 20.58 -3.11
CA LEU A 237 14.19 21.40 -3.11
C LEU A 237 14.54 22.82 -2.72
N ALA A 238 13.94 23.78 -3.41
CA ALA A 238 14.04 25.18 -3.02
C ALA A 238 13.16 25.47 -1.79
N ASP A 239 13.55 26.47 -1.04
CA ASP A 239 12.67 27.07 -0.05
C ASP A 239 11.34 27.50 -0.67
N ASN A 240 10.27 27.38 0.09
CA ASN A 240 8.90 27.66 -0.35
C ASN A 240 8.38 26.80 -1.52
N ALA A 241 8.99 25.63 -1.81
CA ALA A 241 8.45 24.67 -2.74
C ALA A 241 7.05 24.20 -2.28
N GLU A 242 6.09 24.15 -3.20
CA GLU A 242 4.71 23.79 -2.88
C GLU A 242 4.60 22.30 -2.48
N VAL A 243 3.88 22.05 -1.38
CA VAL A 243 3.60 20.72 -0.86
C VAL A 243 2.09 20.49 -0.85
N THR A 244 1.63 19.47 -1.55
CA THR A 244 0.24 19.04 -1.48
C THR A 244 0.15 17.83 -0.56
N VAL A 245 -0.62 17.92 0.51
CA VAL A 245 -0.89 16.80 1.41
C VAL A 245 -2.10 16.03 0.91
N VAL A 246 -1.96 14.72 0.75
CA VAL A 246 -3.09 13.86 0.39
C VAL A 246 -3.94 13.64 1.63
N GLY A 247 -5.20 14.06 1.56
CA GLY A 247 -6.16 13.90 2.66
C GLY A 247 -6.47 12.44 2.98
N GLY A 248 -7.33 12.22 3.97
CA GLY A 248 -7.79 10.88 4.34
C GLY A 248 -8.35 10.13 3.13
N HIS A 249 -8.00 8.85 3.00
CA HIS A 249 -8.35 8.04 1.83
C HIS A 249 -8.46 6.55 2.18
N THR A 250 -9.12 5.80 1.31
CA THR A 250 -9.08 4.34 1.37
C THR A 250 -7.85 3.85 0.59
N ALA A 251 -7.02 3.04 1.25
CA ALA A 251 -5.74 2.58 0.72
C ALA A 251 -5.92 1.32 -0.13
N ASN A 252 -6.52 1.47 -1.32
CA ASN A 252 -6.56 0.42 -2.33
C ASN A 252 -5.15 0.15 -2.86
N LEU A 253 -4.76 -1.12 -2.98
CA LEU A 253 -3.40 -1.50 -3.37
C LEU A 253 -3.38 -2.16 -4.74
N ALA A 254 -2.42 -1.74 -5.58
CA ALA A 254 -2.07 -2.44 -6.80
C ALA A 254 -0.58 -2.76 -6.80
N PHE A 255 -0.22 -4.03 -6.94
CA PHE A 255 1.15 -4.49 -6.77
C PHE A 255 1.46 -5.74 -7.58
N HIS A 256 2.74 -6.07 -7.63
CA HIS A 256 3.21 -7.38 -8.05
C HIS A 256 3.56 -8.21 -6.78
N PRO A 257 3.29 -9.52 -6.74
CA PRO A 257 3.55 -10.35 -5.53
C PRO A 257 4.95 -10.24 -4.95
N MET A 258 5.96 -9.96 -5.77
CA MET A 258 7.34 -9.73 -5.29
C MET A 258 7.51 -8.43 -4.47
N ALA A 259 6.50 -7.56 -4.40
CA ALA A 259 6.57 -6.33 -3.61
C ALA A 259 6.47 -6.61 -2.09
N PHE A 260 5.91 -7.76 -1.71
CA PHE A 260 5.70 -8.15 -0.32
C PHE A 260 6.36 -9.48 -0.03
N ALA A 261 7.03 -9.58 1.12
CA ALA A 261 7.54 -10.83 1.65
C ALA A 261 6.71 -11.22 2.89
N TYR A 262 6.23 -12.45 2.92
CA TYR A 262 5.51 -13.01 4.05
C TYR A 262 6.29 -14.21 4.61
N VAL A 263 6.64 -14.14 5.89
CA VAL A 263 7.36 -15.20 6.57
C VAL A 263 6.61 -15.59 7.83
N THR A 264 6.37 -16.88 8.01
CA THR A 264 5.76 -17.43 9.22
C THR A 264 6.67 -18.48 9.83
N ARG A 265 6.61 -18.58 11.16
CA ARG A 265 7.23 -19.66 11.91
C ARG A 265 6.21 -20.22 12.91
N PRO A 266 5.96 -21.54 12.91
CA PRO A 266 5.12 -22.14 13.94
C PRO A 266 5.78 -21.96 15.31
N LEU A 267 4.96 -21.64 16.31
CA LEU A 267 5.42 -21.64 17.71
C LEU A 267 5.78 -23.07 18.10
N ALA A 268 6.87 -23.23 18.86
CA ALA A 268 7.17 -24.53 19.46
C ALA A 268 6.06 -24.87 20.47
N ASN A 269 5.53 -26.09 20.40
CA ASN A 269 4.64 -26.57 21.44
C ASN A 269 5.43 -26.56 22.77
N PRO A 270 4.93 -25.91 23.83
CA PRO A 270 5.49 -26.12 25.15
C PRO A 270 5.22 -27.58 25.55
N ASP A 271 6.27 -28.27 25.97
CA ASP A 271 6.19 -29.62 26.54
C ASP A 271 5.35 -29.63 27.82
#